data_e6d77dbd77ceffdda2f80eb21e73e003
#
_entry.id   e6d77dbd77ceffdda2f80eb21e73e003
#
_cell.length_a   1.000
_cell.length_b   1.000
_cell.length_c   1.000
_cell.angle_alpha   90.00
_cell.angle_beta   90.00
_cell.angle_gamma   90.00
#
_symmetry.space_group_name_H-M   'P 1'
#
loop_
_entity.id
_entity.type
_entity.pdbx_description
1 polymer ?
#
loop_
_entity_poly.entity_id
_entity_poly.type
_entity_poly.pdbx_seq_one_letter_code
_entity_poly.pdbx_strand_id
1 'polypeptide(L)'
;MYLRNKGSIVGPAFKEPFIGPFLQSVNPKFEEYYAKWMSGPLSCVSVFHKYVSLVTQKVKTDGFRSRFVVIASTRDMARKVFSSPAYLKPCVVDAAHKLLGADNWVFLDGKAHIDFRKGLNGLFTRKALQSYLPGQEEVYKQYFKHFLQVTNDAGGKPVPFMPEFRELMCAVSLRTFCGYYISDEAVKKIADDYYLITEALELVNFPIILPWTKTWYGKKASDVVLDEFSKASAKSKARMAAGGEPNCIMDAWVKNIVASKKWREAEAEGRLTEDLEKPSPLLREFTDYEVAQTVFTFLFASQDATSSAATWLFQTMAQRPDILDRVRDENYKVRNGDIHAAVDLDQLESMTYTRAVVKELLRYRPPVIMAPYMAKKAFPITDSYTVPKGEWIWRSGVIAIDANHEIGAMIIPTTWLALRDPEVYENPDEFNPERYYTGDAETKGTKNFLVFGCGPHVCIGQHYAQLNLALFIGKASLLLDWKHHPTPLSEEIKVFATIFPKVRDNSLKEEACLTIVNNSQDDCPLTFAERKW
;
A
#
# COMPACT_ATOMS: atom_id res chain seq x y z
N MET A 1 -2.82 26.68 -21.59
CA MET A 1 -2.39 25.27 -21.48
C MET A 1 -3.48 24.37 -20.91
N TYR A 2 -3.98 24.60 -19.69
CA TYR A 2 -5.04 23.76 -19.10
C TYR A 2 -6.23 23.53 -20.03
N LEU A 3 -6.86 24.58 -20.57
CA LEU A 3 -7.99 24.46 -21.50
C LEU A 3 -7.64 23.73 -22.81
N ARG A 4 -6.42 23.91 -23.32
CA ARG A 4 -5.94 23.18 -24.49
C ARG A 4 -5.80 21.67 -24.19
N ASN A 5 -5.24 21.31 -23.03
CA ASN A 5 -5.04 19.92 -22.63
C ASN A 5 -6.35 19.26 -22.18
N LYS A 6 -7.27 20.04 -21.62
CA LYS A 6 -8.59 19.57 -21.24
C LYS A 6 -9.39 19.08 -22.46
N GLY A 7 -9.33 19.79 -23.59
CA GLY A 7 -10.11 19.42 -24.77
C GLY A 7 -11.59 19.28 -24.44
N SER A 8 -12.17 18.14 -24.83
CA SER A 8 -13.60 17.82 -24.63
C SER A 8 -13.92 17.13 -23.29
N ILE A 9 -12.92 16.75 -22.50
CA ILE A 9 -13.19 16.01 -21.25
C ILE A 9 -13.74 16.92 -20.15
N VAL A 10 -14.53 16.34 -19.24
CA VAL A 10 -15.17 17.04 -18.13
C VAL A 10 -14.11 17.55 -17.16
N GLY A 11 -14.27 18.78 -16.68
CA GLY A 11 -13.37 19.36 -15.69
C GLY A 11 -13.74 20.80 -15.39
N PRO A 12 -13.23 21.38 -14.27
CA PRO A 12 -13.56 22.72 -13.87
C PRO A 12 -13.20 23.75 -14.95
N ALA A 13 -14.04 24.77 -15.08
CA ALA A 13 -13.69 25.94 -15.86
C ALA A 13 -12.54 26.68 -15.14
N PHE A 14 -11.56 27.16 -15.92
CA PHE A 14 -10.45 27.93 -15.36
C PHE A 14 -10.96 29.33 -14.97
N LYS A 15 -11.49 29.46 -13.75
CA LYS A 15 -12.06 30.73 -13.26
C LYS A 15 -11.09 31.56 -12.44
N GLU A 16 -10.03 30.96 -11.91
CA GLU A 16 -9.04 31.65 -11.06
C GLU A 16 -7.65 31.60 -11.72
N PRO A 17 -7.12 32.73 -12.20
CA PRO A 17 -5.92 32.76 -13.06
C PRO A 17 -4.63 32.25 -12.42
N PHE A 18 -4.54 32.25 -11.09
CA PHE A 18 -3.30 31.94 -10.36
C PHE A 18 -3.40 30.71 -9.44
N ILE A 19 -4.57 30.31 -9.02
CA ILE A 19 -4.77 29.27 -7.99
C ILE A 19 -5.44 28.02 -8.57
N GLY A 20 -6.30 28.15 -9.59
CA GLY A 20 -7.01 27.02 -10.18
C GLY A 20 -7.83 26.23 -9.13
N PRO A 21 -8.20 24.99 -9.42
CA PRO A 21 -8.92 24.13 -8.46
C PRO A 21 -8.01 23.52 -7.36
N PHE A 22 -6.88 24.14 -7.05
CA PHE A 22 -5.88 23.66 -6.10
C PHE A 22 -6.41 23.47 -4.69
N LEU A 23 -7.24 24.39 -4.21
CA LEU A 23 -7.81 24.32 -2.86
C LEU A 23 -8.62 23.02 -2.61
N GLN A 24 -9.18 22.43 -3.65
CA GLN A 24 -9.87 21.14 -3.58
C GLN A 24 -8.93 19.93 -3.42
N SER A 25 -7.62 20.11 -3.62
CA SER A 25 -6.62 19.07 -3.51
C SER A 25 -5.89 19.08 -2.17
N VAL A 26 -6.11 20.11 -1.35
CA VAL A 26 -5.37 20.31 -0.08
C VAL A 26 -5.86 19.38 1.03
N ASN A 27 -7.13 19.00 1.01
CA ASN A 27 -7.69 17.99 1.90
C ASN A 27 -8.83 17.27 1.15
N PRO A 28 -8.51 16.31 0.29
CA PRO A 28 -9.49 15.72 -0.60
C PRO A 28 -10.47 14.86 0.21
N LYS A 29 -11.74 15.23 0.13
CA LYS A 29 -12.84 14.41 0.66
C LYS A 29 -13.20 13.33 -0.33
N PHE A 30 -13.61 12.17 0.18
CA PHE A 30 -14.01 11.05 -0.67
C PHE A 30 -15.15 11.44 -1.63
N GLU A 31 -16.11 12.21 -1.15
CA GLU A 31 -17.25 12.70 -1.94
C GLU A 31 -16.82 13.55 -3.12
N GLU A 32 -15.73 14.33 -2.99
CA GLU A 32 -15.20 15.14 -4.10
C GLU A 32 -14.56 14.26 -5.19
N TYR A 33 -13.88 13.18 -4.81
CA TYR A 33 -13.38 12.18 -5.76
C TYR A 33 -14.54 11.46 -6.43
N TYR A 34 -15.50 11.00 -5.64
CA TYR A 34 -16.68 10.31 -6.14
C TYR A 34 -17.45 11.16 -7.15
N ALA A 35 -17.70 12.43 -6.85
CA ALA A 35 -18.35 13.36 -7.76
C ALA A 35 -17.57 13.52 -9.09
N LYS A 36 -16.23 13.55 -9.03
CA LYS A 36 -15.40 13.61 -10.24
C LYS A 36 -15.46 12.32 -11.06
N TRP A 37 -15.48 11.15 -10.41
CA TRP A 37 -15.61 9.87 -11.11
C TRP A 37 -16.96 9.73 -11.78
N MET A 38 -18.01 10.19 -11.12
CA MET A 38 -19.38 10.15 -11.66
C MET A 38 -19.66 11.20 -12.72
N SER A 39 -18.80 12.21 -12.88
CA SER A 39 -18.99 13.27 -13.88
C SER A 39 -18.80 12.81 -15.33
N GLY A 40 -18.18 11.65 -15.56
CA GLY A 40 -18.00 11.03 -16.87
C GLY A 40 -16.84 10.05 -16.90
N PRO A 41 -16.70 9.31 -18.01
CA PRO A 41 -15.61 8.32 -18.19
C PRO A 41 -14.22 8.90 -18.06
N LEU A 42 -14.04 10.16 -18.48
CA LEU A 42 -12.81 10.92 -18.32
C LEU A 42 -13.11 12.29 -17.72
N SER A 43 -12.35 12.66 -16.71
CA SER A 43 -12.37 14.00 -16.16
C SER A 43 -10.96 14.53 -15.95
N CYS A 44 -10.80 15.83 -15.71
CA CYS A 44 -9.50 16.43 -15.45
C CYS A 44 -9.53 17.41 -14.28
N VAL A 45 -8.39 17.54 -13.65
CA VAL A 45 -8.10 18.55 -12.63
C VAL A 45 -6.71 19.12 -12.86
N SER A 46 -6.41 20.26 -12.26
CA SER A 46 -5.06 20.83 -12.22
C SER A 46 -4.58 20.85 -10.79
N VAL A 47 -3.39 20.33 -10.55
CA VAL A 47 -2.76 20.31 -9.23
C VAL A 47 -1.51 21.18 -9.27
N PHE A 48 -1.39 22.13 -8.36
CA PHE A 48 -0.24 23.01 -8.26
C PHE A 48 0.94 22.33 -7.58
N HIS A 49 2.12 22.56 -8.15
CA HIS A 49 3.40 22.28 -7.50
C HIS A 49 4.15 23.60 -7.34
N LYS A 50 4.43 23.99 -6.10
CA LYS A 50 5.27 25.15 -5.81
C LYS A 50 6.70 24.67 -5.62
N TYR A 51 7.62 25.05 -6.50
CA TYR A 51 9.05 24.97 -6.27
C TYR A 51 9.54 26.28 -5.67
N VAL A 52 10.09 26.23 -4.45
CA VAL A 52 10.89 27.33 -3.90
C VAL A 52 12.35 26.93 -4.05
N SER A 53 13.06 27.56 -4.98
CA SER A 53 14.51 27.46 -5.06
C SER A 53 15.13 28.52 -4.14
N LEU A 54 15.66 28.09 -3.00
CA LEU A 54 16.52 28.91 -2.16
C LEU A 54 17.96 28.79 -2.68
N VAL A 55 18.34 29.67 -3.59
CA VAL A 55 19.75 29.90 -3.92
C VAL A 55 20.14 31.28 -3.38
N THR A 56 21.19 31.26 -2.59
CA THR A 56 21.90 32.39 -1.97
C THR A 56 21.72 33.72 -2.68
N GLN A 57 21.21 34.72 -1.95
CA GLN A 57 21.20 36.15 -2.18
C GLN A 57 20.30 36.76 -3.26
N LYS A 58 19.49 36.01 -3.99
CA LYS A 58 18.36 36.60 -4.77
C LYS A 58 17.19 35.65 -4.74
N VAL A 59 16.12 36.05 -4.08
CA VAL A 59 14.82 35.37 -4.16
C VAL A 59 14.31 35.52 -5.60
N LYS A 60 14.55 34.53 -6.42
CA LYS A 60 13.83 34.38 -7.68
C LYS A 60 12.58 33.56 -7.42
N THR A 61 11.44 34.21 -7.44
CA THR A 61 10.14 33.55 -7.47
C THR A 61 10.00 32.83 -8.80
N ASP A 62 10.42 31.57 -8.86
CA ASP A 62 10.12 30.70 -9.98
C ASP A 62 8.62 30.40 -9.96
N GLY A 63 7.99 30.58 -11.12
CA GLY A 63 6.54 30.54 -11.27
C GLY A 63 5.89 29.24 -10.77
N PHE A 64 4.64 29.35 -10.35
CA PHE A 64 3.79 28.23 -9.98
C PHE A 64 3.68 27.25 -11.14
N ARG A 65 4.00 25.98 -10.89
CA ARG A 65 3.83 24.89 -11.86
C ARG A 65 2.57 24.11 -11.54
N SER A 66 1.68 23.95 -12.49
CA SER A 66 0.50 23.11 -12.36
C SER A 66 0.69 21.80 -13.11
N ARG A 67 0.37 20.67 -12.46
CA ARG A 67 0.25 19.37 -13.14
C ARG A 67 -1.16 19.22 -13.69
N PHE A 68 -1.26 18.84 -14.95
CA PHE A 68 -2.52 18.43 -15.54
C PHE A 68 -2.77 16.98 -15.19
N VAL A 69 -3.91 16.69 -14.55
CA VAL A 69 -4.29 15.36 -14.09
C VAL A 69 -5.55 14.93 -14.82
N VAL A 70 -5.52 13.77 -15.43
CA VAL A 70 -6.66 13.09 -16.03
C VAL A 70 -7.10 11.97 -15.09
N ILE A 71 -8.39 11.84 -14.85
CA ILE A 71 -8.99 10.75 -14.08
C ILE A 71 -9.68 9.81 -15.06
N ALA A 72 -9.30 8.54 -15.04
CA ALA A 72 -9.89 7.47 -15.83
C ALA A 72 -10.83 6.65 -14.94
N SER A 73 -12.14 6.81 -15.15
CA SER A 73 -13.16 6.34 -14.21
C SER A 73 -13.79 5.00 -14.56
N THR A 74 -13.65 4.53 -15.81
CA THR A 74 -14.23 3.24 -16.20
C THR A 74 -13.24 2.09 -16.02
N ARG A 75 -13.78 0.89 -15.82
CA ARG A 75 -13.03 -0.37 -15.76
C ARG A 75 -12.06 -0.54 -16.93
N ASP A 76 -12.53 -0.34 -18.15
CA ASP A 76 -11.73 -0.59 -19.35
C ASP A 76 -10.63 0.45 -19.52
N MET A 77 -10.89 1.71 -19.16
CA MET A 77 -9.86 2.75 -19.14
C MET A 77 -8.81 2.49 -18.06
N ALA A 78 -9.23 2.08 -16.87
CA ALA A 78 -8.29 1.71 -15.82
C ALA A 78 -7.38 0.56 -16.27
N ARG A 79 -7.95 -0.50 -16.87
CA ARG A 79 -7.17 -1.60 -17.45
C ARG A 79 -6.21 -1.13 -18.56
N LYS A 80 -6.68 -0.25 -19.45
CA LYS A 80 -5.86 0.31 -20.53
C LYS A 80 -4.67 1.08 -19.96
N VAL A 81 -4.87 1.85 -18.87
CA VAL A 81 -3.80 2.57 -18.18
C VAL A 81 -2.78 1.58 -17.60
N PHE A 82 -3.22 0.62 -16.80
CA PHE A 82 -2.33 -0.37 -16.18
C PHE A 82 -1.54 -1.22 -17.19
N SER A 83 -2.13 -1.48 -18.35
CA SER A 83 -1.55 -2.35 -19.39
C SER A 83 -0.78 -1.61 -20.49
N SER A 84 -0.47 -0.32 -20.30
CA SER A 84 0.19 0.52 -21.32
C SER A 84 1.60 1.00 -20.91
N PRO A 85 2.56 0.11 -20.58
CA PRO A 85 3.89 0.49 -20.08
C PRO A 85 4.73 1.24 -21.13
N ALA A 86 4.40 1.09 -22.42
CA ALA A 86 5.06 1.84 -23.50
C ALA A 86 4.73 3.34 -23.49
N TYR A 87 3.60 3.74 -22.90
CA TYR A 87 3.11 5.11 -22.84
C TYR A 87 3.21 5.71 -21.44
N LEU A 88 3.03 4.88 -20.41
CA LEU A 88 2.83 5.29 -19.04
C LEU A 88 3.82 4.59 -18.12
N LYS A 89 4.19 5.27 -17.04
CA LYS A 89 4.90 4.65 -15.92
C LYS A 89 4.20 5.02 -14.61
N PRO A 90 4.19 4.13 -13.61
CA PRO A 90 3.75 4.51 -12.27
C PRO A 90 4.53 5.73 -11.80
N CYS A 91 3.84 6.64 -11.13
CA CYS A 91 4.51 7.76 -10.50
C CYS A 91 4.11 7.83 -9.03
N VAL A 92 5.05 8.28 -8.24
CA VAL A 92 4.86 8.58 -6.83
C VAL A 92 5.16 10.06 -6.60
N VAL A 93 4.77 10.57 -5.44
CA VAL A 93 5.07 11.95 -5.06
C VAL A 93 6.58 12.15 -4.92
N ASP A 94 7.05 13.36 -5.19
CA ASP A 94 8.51 13.66 -5.17
C ASP A 94 9.16 13.38 -3.80
N ALA A 95 8.40 13.53 -2.71
CA ALA A 95 8.85 13.18 -1.37
C ALA A 95 9.23 11.70 -1.24
N ALA A 96 8.55 10.79 -1.96
CA ALA A 96 8.85 9.35 -1.89
C ALA A 96 10.27 9.01 -2.33
N HIS A 97 10.82 9.70 -3.33
CA HIS A 97 12.22 9.52 -3.76
C HIS A 97 13.22 9.82 -2.63
N LYS A 98 12.89 10.75 -1.74
CA LYS A 98 13.74 11.14 -0.61
C LYS A 98 13.59 10.23 0.60
N LEU A 99 12.40 9.68 0.81
CA LEU A 99 12.09 8.80 1.93
C LEU A 99 12.53 7.36 1.66
N LEU A 100 12.27 6.85 0.46
CA LEU A 100 12.58 5.47 0.06
C LEU A 100 13.99 5.32 -0.56
N GLY A 101 14.66 6.45 -0.86
CA GLY A 101 15.91 6.49 -1.60
C GLY A 101 15.68 6.63 -3.11
N ALA A 102 16.44 7.53 -3.76
CA ALA A 102 16.24 7.89 -5.17
C ALA A 102 16.43 6.70 -6.14
N ASP A 103 17.33 5.78 -5.80
CA ASP A 103 17.67 4.59 -6.61
C ASP A 103 16.81 3.37 -6.28
N ASN A 104 15.74 3.53 -5.51
CA ASN A 104 14.88 2.43 -5.13
C ASN A 104 14.21 1.79 -6.36
N TRP A 105 14.11 0.46 -6.35
CA TRP A 105 13.59 -0.32 -7.47
C TRP A 105 12.14 0.03 -7.85
N VAL A 106 11.35 0.55 -6.92
CA VAL A 106 9.94 0.95 -7.17
C VAL A 106 9.84 2.10 -8.19
N PHE A 107 10.93 2.86 -8.39
CA PHE A 107 11.00 3.96 -9.37
C PHE A 107 11.53 3.52 -10.73
N LEU A 108 12.00 2.28 -10.85
CA LEU A 108 12.48 1.72 -12.11
C LEU A 108 11.33 1.59 -13.12
N ASP A 109 11.66 1.67 -14.41
CA ASP A 109 10.71 1.51 -15.51
C ASP A 109 11.29 0.57 -16.60
N GLY A 110 10.41 0.04 -17.43
CA GLY A 110 10.77 -0.78 -18.59
C GLY A 110 11.56 -2.04 -18.21
N LYS A 111 12.65 -2.29 -18.94
CA LYS A 111 13.46 -3.52 -18.77
C LYS A 111 14.09 -3.59 -17.39
N ALA A 112 14.59 -2.49 -16.84
CA ALA A 112 15.22 -2.47 -15.51
C ALA A 112 14.24 -2.90 -14.41
N HIS A 113 13.00 -2.42 -14.46
CA HIS A 113 11.94 -2.85 -13.55
C HIS A 113 11.65 -4.36 -13.68
N ILE A 114 11.49 -4.85 -14.92
CA ILE A 114 11.18 -6.26 -15.18
C ILE A 114 12.30 -7.17 -14.66
N ASP A 115 13.54 -6.83 -14.93
CA ASP A 115 14.70 -7.64 -14.53
C ASP A 115 14.87 -7.64 -13.00
N PHE A 116 14.69 -6.50 -12.33
CA PHE A 116 14.72 -6.44 -10.87
C PHE A 116 13.59 -7.27 -10.27
N ARG A 117 12.36 -7.10 -10.78
CA ARG A 117 11.18 -7.80 -10.29
C ARG A 117 11.28 -9.31 -10.42
N LYS A 118 11.94 -9.83 -11.45
CA LYS A 118 12.22 -11.28 -11.58
C LYS A 118 12.97 -11.81 -10.36
N GLY A 119 13.92 -11.03 -9.82
CA GLY A 119 14.65 -11.38 -8.61
C GLY A 119 13.81 -11.43 -7.34
N LEU A 120 12.66 -10.76 -7.35
CA LEU A 120 11.74 -10.69 -6.20
C LEU A 120 10.60 -11.71 -6.27
N ASN A 121 10.27 -12.23 -7.46
CA ASN A 121 9.11 -13.13 -7.62
C ASN A 121 9.21 -14.40 -6.76
N GLY A 122 10.42 -14.90 -6.54
CA GLY A 122 10.67 -16.08 -5.69
C GLY A 122 10.27 -15.90 -4.23
N LEU A 123 10.16 -14.63 -3.75
CA LEU A 123 9.86 -14.29 -2.36
C LEU A 123 8.37 -14.47 -2.00
N PHE A 124 7.50 -14.58 -3.00
CA PHE A 124 6.05 -14.69 -2.84
C PHE A 124 5.52 -15.99 -3.45
N THR A 125 6.40 -16.97 -3.66
CA THR A 125 5.99 -18.33 -4.08
C THR A 125 5.31 -19.06 -2.92
N ARG A 126 4.53 -20.09 -3.23
CA ARG A 126 3.83 -20.92 -2.25
C ARG A 126 4.75 -21.44 -1.16
N LYS A 127 5.93 -21.97 -1.54
CA LYS A 127 6.95 -22.48 -0.59
C LYS A 127 7.46 -21.37 0.34
N ALA A 128 7.71 -20.18 -0.20
CA ALA A 128 8.15 -19.03 0.60
C ALA A 128 7.05 -18.58 1.58
N LEU A 129 5.79 -18.45 1.11
CA LEU A 129 4.66 -18.06 1.95
C LEU A 129 4.44 -19.03 3.12
N GLN A 130 4.59 -20.35 2.90
CA GLN A 130 4.54 -21.36 3.96
C GLN A 130 5.55 -21.09 5.07
N SER A 131 6.76 -20.66 4.73
CA SER A 131 7.83 -20.43 5.72
C SER A 131 7.60 -19.19 6.60
N TYR A 132 6.70 -18.27 6.19
CA TYR A 132 6.41 -17.03 6.93
C TYR A 132 5.24 -17.18 7.92
N LEU A 133 4.38 -18.18 7.74
CA LEU A 133 3.17 -18.37 8.56
C LEU A 133 3.44 -18.47 10.07
N PRO A 134 4.45 -19.23 10.56
CA PRO A 134 4.68 -19.35 11.99
C PRO A 134 4.97 -18.03 12.68
N GLY A 135 5.76 -17.15 12.02
CA GLY A 135 6.06 -15.83 12.55
C GLY A 135 4.82 -14.90 12.61
N GLN A 136 3.92 -15.02 11.63
CA GLN A 136 2.68 -14.26 11.62
C GLN A 136 1.72 -14.73 12.74
N GLU A 137 1.56 -16.03 12.91
CA GLU A 137 0.70 -16.59 13.95
C GLU A 137 1.14 -16.19 15.36
N GLU A 138 2.45 -16.12 15.61
CA GLU A 138 2.97 -15.68 16.90
C GLU A 138 2.61 -14.21 17.18
N VAL A 139 2.77 -13.33 16.18
CA VAL A 139 2.37 -11.93 16.32
C VAL A 139 0.87 -11.80 16.58
N TYR A 140 0.02 -12.52 15.84
CA TYR A 140 -1.42 -12.48 16.09
C TYR A 140 -1.77 -12.92 17.52
N LYS A 141 -1.15 -13.96 18.02
CA LYS A 141 -1.37 -14.44 19.38
C LYS A 141 -1.01 -13.38 20.45
N GLN A 142 0.07 -12.63 20.24
CA GLN A 142 0.48 -11.54 21.14
C GLN A 142 -0.53 -10.39 21.09
N TYR A 143 -0.90 -9.93 19.88
CA TYR A 143 -1.80 -8.79 19.72
C TYR A 143 -3.25 -9.07 20.10
N PHE A 144 -3.74 -10.31 20.00
CA PHE A 144 -5.08 -10.64 20.50
C PHE A 144 -5.17 -10.50 22.02
N LYS A 145 -4.12 -10.86 22.76
CA LYS A 145 -4.03 -10.58 24.19
C LYS A 145 -4.00 -9.07 24.47
N HIS A 146 -3.25 -8.33 23.67
CA HIS A 146 -3.19 -6.87 23.75
C HIS A 146 -4.57 -6.22 23.51
N PHE A 147 -5.34 -6.66 22.52
CA PHE A 147 -6.70 -6.15 22.25
C PHE A 147 -7.65 -6.35 23.44
N LEU A 148 -7.57 -7.52 24.09
CA LEU A 148 -8.32 -7.78 25.32
C LEU A 148 -7.90 -6.83 26.46
N GLN A 149 -6.60 -6.60 26.61
CA GLN A 149 -6.07 -5.69 27.61
C GLN A 149 -6.52 -4.25 27.37
N VAL A 150 -6.39 -3.74 26.15
CA VAL A 150 -6.84 -2.39 25.76
C VAL A 150 -8.31 -2.17 26.12
N THR A 151 -9.17 -3.15 25.82
CA THR A 151 -10.59 -3.09 26.18
C THR A 151 -10.81 -3.10 27.70
N ASN A 152 -10.07 -3.94 28.42
CA ASN A 152 -10.16 -4.04 29.88
C ASN A 152 -9.70 -2.74 30.58
N ASP A 153 -8.57 -2.17 30.10
CA ASP A 153 -8.01 -0.91 30.63
C ASP A 153 -8.97 0.27 30.40
N ALA A 154 -9.76 0.22 29.33
CA ALA A 154 -10.83 1.17 29.06
C ALA A 154 -12.11 0.90 29.87
N GLY A 155 -12.10 -0.08 30.78
CA GLY A 155 -13.28 -0.47 31.59
C GLY A 155 -14.43 -1.00 30.72
N GLY A 156 -14.14 -1.67 29.61
CA GLY A 156 -15.11 -2.21 28.67
C GLY A 156 -15.79 -1.17 27.79
N LYS A 157 -15.32 0.07 27.79
CA LYS A 157 -15.82 1.13 26.89
C LYS A 157 -15.23 0.95 25.50
N PRO A 158 -15.97 1.41 24.45
CA PRO A 158 -15.44 1.40 23.09
C PRO A 158 -14.14 2.20 22.96
N VAL A 159 -13.16 1.60 22.30
CA VAL A 159 -11.85 2.20 22.02
C VAL A 159 -11.65 2.28 20.51
N PRO A 160 -11.04 3.36 19.97
CA PRO A 160 -10.62 3.42 18.58
C PRO A 160 -9.57 2.33 18.29
N PHE A 161 -9.87 1.37 17.41
CA PHE A 161 -8.98 0.24 17.15
C PHE A 161 -8.16 0.36 15.84
N MET A 162 -8.39 1.36 15.03
CA MET A 162 -7.57 1.58 13.83
C MET A 162 -6.07 1.73 14.16
N PRO A 163 -5.64 2.47 15.19
CA PRO A 163 -4.23 2.54 15.59
C PRO A 163 -3.66 1.17 15.96
N GLU A 164 -4.41 0.38 16.72
CA GLU A 164 -4.03 -0.97 17.14
C GLU A 164 -3.86 -1.92 15.95
N PHE A 165 -4.76 -1.85 14.95
CA PHE A 165 -4.62 -2.60 13.71
C PHE A 165 -3.41 -2.14 12.88
N ARG A 166 -3.07 -0.85 12.90
CA ARG A 166 -1.88 -0.33 12.24
C ARG A 166 -0.60 -0.87 12.89
N GLU A 167 -0.54 -0.89 14.21
CA GLU A 167 0.59 -1.43 14.96
C GLU A 167 0.73 -2.94 14.70
N LEU A 168 -0.35 -3.70 14.83
CA LEU A 168 -0.37 -5.13 14.52
C LEU A 168 0.13 -5.42 13.09
N MET A 169 -0.39 -4.74 12.07
CA MET A 169 0.00 -5.00 10.68
C MET A 169 1.45 -4.60 10.41
N CYS A 170 1.97 -3.60 11.11
CA CYS A 170 3.39 -3.27 11.08
C CYS A 170 4.22 -4.42 11.67
N ALA A 171 3.87 -4.91 12.84
CA ALA A 171 4.56 -6.01 13.51
C ALA A 171 4.55 -7.29 12.65
N VAL A 172 3.40 -7.66 12.07
CA VAL A 172 3.27 -8.80 11.16
C VAL A 172 4.17 -8.63 9.92
N SER A 173 4.17 -7.44 9.33
CA SER A 173 5.02 -7.11 8.17
C SER A 173 6.50 -7.20 8.52
N LEU A 174 6.93 -6.61 9.64
CA LEU A 174 8.32 -6.64 10.08
C LEU A 174 8.78 -8.07 10.39
N ARG A 175 7.95 -8.87 11.04
CA ARG A 175 8.26 -10.27 11.34
C ARG A 175 8.35 -11.12 10.06
N THR A 176 7.47 -10.87 9.08
CA THR A 176 7.51 -11.53 7.78
C THR A 176 8.72 -11.11 6.95
N PHE A 177 9.07 -9.81 6.96
CA PHE A 177 10.10 -9.28 6.07
C PHE A 177 11.51 -9.40 6.64
N CYS A 178 11.67 -9.21 7.93
CA CYS A 178 12.96 -9.19 8.62
C CYS A 178 13.12 -10.30 9.67
N GLY A 179 12.10 -11.12 9.92
CA GLY A 179 12.17 -12.17 10.93
C GLY A 179 12.48 -11.61 12.33
N TYR A 180 13.31 -12.32 13.07
CA TYR A 180 13.72 -11.95 14.43
C TYR A 180 15.04 -11.15 14.46
N TYR A 181 15.49 -10.61 13.32
CA TYR A 181 16.67 -9.73 13.28
C TYR A 181 16.41 -8.36 13.90
N ILE A 182 15.13 -7.95 13.96
CA ILE A 182 14.65 -6.70 14.57
C ILE A 182 14.05 -7.03 15.94
N SER A 183 14.47 -6.31 17.00
CA SER A 183 13.94 -6.51 18.34
C SER A 183 12.49 -6.02 18.47
N ASP A 184 11.78 -6.48 19.50
CA ASP A 184 10.39 -6.08 19.73
C ASP A 184 10.28 -4.57 20.05
N GLU A 185 11.30 -3.99 20.73
CA GLU A 185 11.36 -2.55 20.98
C GLU A 185 11.50 -1.75 19.67
N ALA A 186 12.33 -2.24 18.74
CA ALA A 186 12.49 -1.60 17.44
C ALA A 186 11.24 -1.77 16.57
N VAL A 187 10.55 -2.92 16.64
CA VAL A 187 9.25 -3.15 15.99
C VAL A 187 8.23 -2.13 16.50
N LYS A 188 8.10 -1.99 17.81
CA LYS A 188 7.18 -1.02 18.41
C LYS A 188 7.51 0.41 18.00
N LYS A 189 8.77 0.81 18.10
CA LYS A 189 9.21 2.15 17.69
C LYS A 189 8.90 2.44 16.22
N ILE A 190 9.16 1.50 15.33
CA ILE A 190 8.85 1.66 13.90
C ILE A 190 7.34 1.79 13.71
N ALA A 191 6.53 0.97 14.40
CA ALA A 191 5.08 1.01 14.30
C ALA A 191 4.50 2.34 14.79
N ASP A 192 4.99 2.83 15.95
CA ASP A 192 4.56 4.10 16.54
C ASP A 192 4.90 5.29 15.63
N ASP A 193 6.08 5.29 14.99
CA ASP A 193 6.56 6.40 14.17
C ASP A 193 6.15 6.30 12.69
N TYR A 194 5.53 5.19 12.26
CA TYR A 194 5.26 4.94 10.85
C TYR A 194 4.32 5.98 10.21
N TYR A 195 3.38 6.51 10.99
CA TYR A 195 2.46 7.54 10.51
C TYR A 195 3.19 8.79 9.98
N LEU A 196 4.37 9.12 10.54
CA LEU A 196 5.20 10.24 10.09
C LEU A 196 5.67 10.05 8.64
N ILE A 197 5.96 8.79 8.25
CA ILE A 197 6.33 8.45 6.87
C ILE A 197 5.12 8.65 5.95
N THR A 198 3.95 8.18 6.36
CA THR A 198 2.70 8.32 5.59
C THR A 198 2.33 9.79 5.40
N GLU A 199 2.37 10.59 6.46
CA GLU A 199 2.09 12.04 6.39
C GLU A 199 3.08 12.79 5.50
N ALA A 200 4.35 12.41 5.50
CA ALA A 200 5.37 13.02 4.64
C ALA A 200 5.13 12.77 3.15
N LEU A 201 4.30 11.77 2.80
CA LEU A 201 3.97 11.39 1.41
C LEU A 201 2.68 12.03 0.89
N GLU A 202 2.04 12.90 1.64
CA GLU A 202 0.89 13.64 1.16
C GLU A 202 1.23 14.47 -0.08
N LEU A 203 0.27 14.54 -1.03
CA LEU A 203 0.44 15.23 -2.33
C LEU A 203 0.80 16.72 -2.21
N VAL A 204 0.50 17.31 -1.06
CA VAL A 204 0.66 18.75 -0.79
C VAL A 204 2.00 19.07 -0.14
N ASN A 205 2.75 18.07 0.32
CA ASN A 205 4.02 18.28 1.00
C ASN A 205 5.09 18.80 0.04
N PHE A 206 5.86 19.76 0.53
CA PHE A 206 7.00 20.27 -0.22
C PHE A 206 8.09 19.20 -0.33
N PRO A 207 8.72 19.06 -1.50
CA PRO A 207 9.81 18.11 -1.71
C PRO A 207 11.12 18.52 -1.01
N ILE A 208 11.10 19.60 -0.22
CA ILE A 208 12.26 20.09 0.50
C ILE A 208 12.18 19.61 1.94
N ILE A 209 13.26 18.94 2.41
CA ILE A 209 13.37 18.49 3.78
C ILE A 209 13.92 19.66 4.61
N LEU A 210 13.03 20.40 5.25
CA LEU A 210 13.38 21.47 6.18
C LEU A 210 13.09 21.02 7.61
N PRO A 211 13.92 21.36 8.59
CA PRO A 211 13.63 21.08 10.00
C PRO A 211 12.18 21.46 10.37
N TRP A 212 11.56 20.64 11.23
CA TRP A 212 10.19 20.79 11.74
C TRP A 212 9.07 20.69 10.70
N THR A 213 9.37 20.29 9.45
CA THR A 213 8.33 19.96 8.46
C THR A 213 7.93 18.49 8.56
N LYS A 214 6.71 18.14 8.09
CA LYS A 214 6.26 16.74 7.99
C LYS A 214 7.28 15.87 7.23
N THR A 215 7.84 16.40 6.13
CA THR A 215 8.85 15.70 5.33
C THR A 215 10.15 15.42 6.12
N TRP A 216 10.54 16.31 7.05
CA TRP A 216 11.71 16.11 7.89
C TRP A 216 11.49 15.03 8.96
N TYR A 217 10.32 15.04 9.62
CA TYR A 217 9.96 13.98 10.57
C TYR A 217 9.85 12.63 9.87
N GLY A 218 9.18 12.58 8.70
CA GLY A 218 9.09 11.36 7.90
C GLY A 218 10.45 10.84 7.44
N LYS A 219 11.39 11.73 7.10
CA LYS A 219 12.76 11.33 6.76
C LYS A 219 13.48 10.72 7.96
N LYS A 220 13.37 11.31 9.15
CA LYS A 220 13.93 10.72 10.37
C LYS A 220 13.36 9.34 10.67
N ALA A 221 12.05 9.19 10.57
CA ALA A 221 11.42 7.88 10.76
C ALA A 221 11.90 6.86 9.71
N SER A 222 12.01 7.27 8.44
CA SER A 222 12.56 6.42 7.36
C SER A 222 14.00 6.02 7.60
N ASP A 223 14.83 6.93 8.13
CA ASP A 223 16.25 6.65 8.43
C ASP A 223 16.38 5.59 9.53
N VAL A 224 15.51 5.62 10.55
CA VAL A 224 15.47 4.57 11.59
C VAL A 224 15.14 3.21 10.97
N VAL A 225 14.14 3.14 10.09
CA VAL A 225 13.77 1.89 9.40
C VAL A 225 14.93 1.37 8.56
N LEU A 226 15.56 2.24 7.76
CA LEU A 226 16.68 1.85 6.89
C LEU A 226 17.91 1.39 7.68
N ASP A 227 18.20 2.00 8.82
CA ASP A 227 19.31 1.60 9.70
C ASP A 227 19.05 0.21 10.30
N GLU A 228 17.86 -0.02 10.87
CA GLU A 228 17.49 -1.33 11.43
C GLU A 228 17.49 -2.43 10.36
N PHE A 229 16.97 -2.13 9.16
CA PHE A 229 16.96 -3.10 8.06
C PHE A 229 18.36 -3.38 7.49
N SER A 230 19.27 -2.38 7.50
CA SER A 230 20.66 -2.59 7.09
C SER A 230 21.40 -3.50 8.07
N LYS A 231 21.19 -3.32 9.38
CA LYS A 231 21.72 -4.21 10.42
C LYS A 231 21.16 -5.63 10.29
N ALA A 232 19.85 -5.75 10.00
CA ALA A 232 19.19 -7.03 9.76
C ALA A 232 19.76 -7.73 8.51
N SER A 233 20.03 -6.98 7.42
CA SER A 233 20.64 -7.50 6.19
C SER A 233 22.02 -8.10 6.45
N ALA A 234 22.88 -7.40 7.20
CA ALA A 234 24.21 -7.90 7.54
C ALA A 234 24.15 -9.23 8.31
N LYS A 235 23.24 -9.32 9.31
CA LYS A 235 23.00 -10.56 10.07
C LYS A 235 22.46 -11.68 9.17
N SER A 236 21.52 -11.36 8.28
CA SER A 236 20.94 -12.31 7.33
C SER A 236 22.00 -12.84 6.36
N LYS A 237 22.85 -11.96 5.81
CA LYS A 237 23.97 -12.38 4.91
C LYS A 237 24.92 -13.35 5.62
N ALA A 238 25.31 -13.05 6.85
CA ALA A 238 26.16 -13.94 7.64
C ALA A 238 25.50 -15.31 7.87
N ARG A 239 24.22 -15.32 8.25
CA ARG A 239 23.47 -16.57 8.49
C ARG A 239 23.28 -17.39 7.21
N MET A 240 22.92 -16.76 6.09
CA MET A 240 22.72 -17.45 4.82
C MET A 240 24.04 -17.96 4.23
N ALA A 241 25.15 -17.23 4.40
CA ALA A 241 26.48 -17.69 4.01
C ALA A 241 26.93 -18.93 4.81
N ALA A 242 26.51 -19.06 6.07
CA ALA A 242 26.73 -20.22 6.92
C ALA A 242 25.76 -21.40 6.65
N GLY A 243 24.86 -21.29 5.65
CA GLY A 243 23.95 -22.38 5.26
C GLY A 243 22.64 -22.41 6.06
N GLY A 244 22.26 -21.30 6.75
CA GLY A 244 20.99 -21.20 7.44
C GLY A 244 19.76 -21.29 6.53
N GLU A 245 18.66 -21.86 7.03
CA GLU A 245 17.40 -21.90 6.28
C GLU A 245 16.62 -20.59 6.40
N PRO A 246 16.04 -20.07 5.29
CA PRO A 246 15.25 -18.84 5.29
C PRO A 246 14.01 -18.97 6.16
N ASN A 247 13.74 -17.96 6.99
CA ASN A 247 12.53 -17.85 7.79
C ASN A 247 11.79 -16.51 7.61
N CYS A 248 12.30 -15.65 6.75
CA CYS A 248 11.72 -14.36 6.41
C CYS A 248 12.05 -13.98 4.96
N ILE A 249 11.40 -12.94 4.44
CA ILE A 249 11.63 -12.46 3.06
C ILE A 249 13.07 -12.04 2.84
N MET A 250 13.67 -11.33 3.80
CA MET A 250 15.07 -10.91 3.72
C MET A 250 16.00 -12.11 3.55
N ASP A 251 15.85 -13.15 4.35
CA ASP A 251 16.64 -14.37 4.24
C ASP A 251 16.49 -15.04 2.88
N ALA A 252 15.25 -15.17 2.40
CA ALA A 252 14.96 -15.81 1.13
C ALA A 252 15.64 -15.08 -0.05
N TRP A 253 15.65 -13.75 -0.01
CA TRP A 253 16.32 -12.95 -1.04
C TRP A 253 17.84 -12.99 -0.90
N VAL A 254 18.35 -12.82 0.32
CA VAL A 254 19.78 -12.86 0.63
C VAL A 254 20.39 -14.22 0.32
N LYS A 255 19.67 -15.33 0.55
CA LYS A 255 20.11 -16.69 0.15
C LYS A 255 20.43 -16.74 -1.35
N ASN A 256 19.55 -16.16 -2.20
CA ASN A 256 19.79 -16.09 -3.64
C ASN A 256 20.96 -15.15 -4.01
N ILE A 257 21.11 -14.02 -3.32
CA ILE A 257 22.25 -13.09 -3.51
C ILE A 257 23.58 -13.82 -3.21
N VAL A 258 23.64 -14.53 -2.08
CA VAL A 258 24.83 -15.29 -1.67
C VAL A 258 25.13 -16.43 -2.63
N ALA A 259 24.13 -17.20 -3.05
CA ALA A 259 24.29 -18.25 -4.05
C ALA A 259 24.77 -17.69 -5.40
N SER A 260 24.21 -16.56 -5.83
CA SER A 260 24.62 -15.88 -7.07
C SER A 260 26.07 -15.39 -7.02
N LYS A 261 26.51 -14.92 -5.85
CA LYS A 261 27.91 -14.53 -5.64
C LYS A 261 28.83 -15.73 -5.74
N LYS A 262 28.56 -16.81 -5.00
CA LYS A 262 29.35 -18.05 -5.04
C LYS A 262 29.47 -18.62 -6.46
N TRP A 263 28.37 -18.59 -7.22
CA TRP A 263 28.39 -19.08 -8.60
C TRP A 263 29.28 -18.23 -9.52
N ARG A 264 29.20 -16.86 -9.42
CA ARG A 264 30.07 -15.98 -10.22
C ARG A 264 31.55 -16.11 -9.85
N GLU A 265 31.87 -16.28 -8.59
CA GLU A 265 33.25 -16.51 -8.12
C GLU A 265 33.79 -17.84 -8.71
N ALA A 266 33.01 -18.90 -8.62
CA ALA A 266 33.38 -20.20 -9.20
C ALA A 266 33.51 -20.15 -10.74
N GLU A 267 32.63 -19.41 -11.43
CA GLU A 267 32.71 -19.19 -12.88
C GLU A 267 34.00 -18.45 -13.27
N ALA A 268 34.31 -17.34 -12.55
CA ALA A 268 35.50 -16.53 -12.79
C ALA A 268 36.81 -17.28 -12.55
N GLU A 269 36.81 -18.23 -11.62
CA GLU A 269 37.97 -19.06 -11.26
C GLU A 269 38.03 -20.36 -12.01
N GLY A 270 37.08 -20.64 -12.93
CA GLY A 270 37.00 -21.88 -13.69
C GLY A 270 36.69 -23.13 -12.84
N ARG A 271 36.11 -22.95 -11.66
CA ARG A 271 35.80 -24.03 -10.69
C ARG A 271 34.31 -24.42 -10.67
N LEU A 272 33.61 -24.24 -11.79
CA LEU A 272 32.23 -24.73 -11.90
C LEU A 272 32.22 -26.26 -11.86
N THR A 273 31.45 -26.83 -10.93
CA THR A 273 31.18 -28.25 -10.81
C THR A 273 29.74 -28.56 -11.19
N GLU A 274 29.44 -29.82 -11.56
CA GLU A 274 28.06 -30.23 -11.88
C GLU A 274 27.09 -30.07 -10.71
N ASP A 275 27.59 -30.07 -9.46
CA ASP A 275 26.82 -29.91 -8.24
C ASP A 275 26.48 -28.44 -7.93
N LEU A 276 27.11 -27.47 -8.60
CA LEU A 276 26.88 -26.07 -8.38
C LEU A 276 25.79 -25.54 -9.32
N GLU A 277 24.53 -25.61 -8.86
CA GLU A 277 23.40 -25.07 -9.61
C GLU A 277 23.51 -23.57 -9.86
N LYS A 278 23.28 -23.18 -11.12
CA LYS A 278 23.17 -21.75 -11.48
C LYS A 278 21.88 -21.15 -10.90
N PRO A 279 21.97 -20.13 -10.02
CA PRO A 279 20.77 -19.47 -9.50
C PRO A 279 19.92 -18.86 -10.60
N SER A 280 18.60 -19.00 -10.49
CA SER A 280 17.64 -18.42 -11.42
C SER A 280 16.59 -17.58 -10.65
N PRO A 281 16.64 -16.24 -10.79
CA PRO A 281 17.59 -15.44 -11.58
C PRO A 281 18.96 -15.32 -10.91
N LEU A 282 20.00 -15.13 -11.72
CA LEU A 282 21.34 -14.78 -11.24
C LEU A 282 21.34 -13.28 -10.83
N LEU A 283 21.54 -13.03 -9.54
CA LEU A 283 21.49 -11.68 -8.97
C LEU A 283 22.88 -11.05 -8.91
N ARG A 284 22.95 -9.71 -9.09
CA ARG A 284 24.16 -8.94 -8.75
C ARG A 284 24.42 -8.93 -7.25
N GLU A 285 25.52 -8.37 -6.85
CA GLU A 285 25.76 -8.06 -5.45
C GLU A 285 24.93 -6.83 -5.03
N PHE A 286 24.48 -6.84 -3.78
CA PHE A 286 23.73 -5.76 -3.15
C PHE A 286 24.42 -5.40 -1.82
N THR A 287 24.57 -4.12 -1.57
CA THR A 287 24.97 -3.61 -0.26
C THR A 287 23.87 -3.86 0.77
N ASP A 288 24.17 -3.75 2.07
CA ASP A 288 23.14 -3.89 3.10
C ASP A 288 22.09 -2.79 3.02
N TYR A 289 22.51 -1.59 2.62
CA TYR A 289 21.60 -0.47 2.40
C TYR A 289 20.64 -0.70 1.23
N GLU A 290 21.10 -1.27 0.10
CA GLU A 290 20.22 -1.61 -1.04
C GLU A 290 19.22 -2.72 -0.69
N VAL A 291 19.66 -3.71 0.12
CA VAL A 291 18.74 -4.72 0.67
C VAL A 291 17.70 -4.05 1.57
N ALA A 292 18.14 -3.17 2.48
CA ALA A 292 17.26 -2.41 3.37
C ALA A 292 16.25 -1.58 2.59
N GLN A 293 16.66 -0.83 1.56
CA GLN A 293 15.75 -0.06 0.70
C GLN A 293 14.69 -0.93 0.03
N THR A 294 15.08 -2.12 -0.45
CA THR A 294 14.14 -3.05 -1.10
C THR A 294 13.11 -3.58 -0.11
N VAL A 295 13.54 -4.01 1.07
CA VAL A 295 12.64 -4.52 2.12
C VAL A 295 11.78 -3.40 2.70
N PHE A 296 12.32 -2.17 2.82
CA PHE A 296 11.53 -1.02 3.23
C PHE A 296 10.41 -0.70 2.23
N THR A 297 10.63 -0.92 0.94
CA THR A 297 9.56 -0.78 -0.06
C THR A 297 8.42 -1.77 0.19
N PHE A 298 8.72 -3.00 0.63
CA PHE A 298 7.67 -3.96 1.00
C PHE A 298 6.89 -3.50 2.23
N LEU A 299 7.58 -2.99 3.26
CA LEU A 299 6.92 -2.42 4.44
C LEU A 299 6.03 -1.24 4.04
N PHE A 300 6.56 -0.32 3.24
CA PHE A 300 5.83 0.83 2.74
C PHE A 300 4.55 0.44 1.98
N ALA A 301 4.65 -0.54 1.08
CA ALA A 301 3.51 -0.98 0.28
C ALA A 301 2.47 -1.75 1.11
N SER A 302 2.90 -2.49 2.14
CA SER A 302 2.00 -3.34 2.93
C SER A 302 1.30 -2.59 4.06
N GLN A 303 1.96 -1.64 4.70
CA GLN A 303 1.53 -1.07 5.98
C GLN A 303 0.13 -0.46 5.92
N ASP A 304 -0.06 0.58 5.13
CA ASP A 304 -1.34 1.30 5.11
C ASP A 304 -2.43 0.50 4.38
N ALA A 305 -2.07 -0.23 3.31
CA ALA A 305 -3.03 -1.04 2.57
C ALA A 305 -3.61 -2.17 3.42
N THR A 306 -2.75 -2.89 4.16
CA THR A 306 -3.21 -4.03 4.98
C THR A 306 -3.93 -3.56 6.23
N SER A 307 -3.47 -2.48 6.86
CA SER A 307 -4.16 -1.88 8.02
C SER A 307 -5.55 -1.37 7.66
N SER A 308 -5.69 -0.73 6.50
CA SER A 308 -7.00 -0.31 5.97
C SER A 308 -7.93 -1.51 5.80
N ALA A 309 -7.44 -2.55 5.11
CA ALA A 309 -8.23 -3.77 4.90
C ALA A 309 -8.62 -4.45 6.21
N ALA A 310 -7.70 -4.53 7.19
CA ALA A 310 -7.95 -5.10 8.50
C ALA A 310 -9.03 -4.33 9.27
N THR A 311 -8.95 -3.00 9.27
CA THR A 311 -9.93 -2.14 9.95
C THR A 311 -11.34 -2.36 9.39
N TRP A 312 -11.48 -2.30 8.05
CA TRP A 312 -12.76 -2.55 7.40
C TRP A 312 -13.25 -3.98 7.57
N LEU A 313 -12.34 -4.96 7.63
CA LEU A 313 -12.69 -6.37 7.84
C LEU A 313 -13.33 -6.57 9.22
N PHE A 314 -12.72 -6.04 10.28
CA PHE A 314 -13.27 -6.17 11.63
C PHE A 314 -14.56 -5.40 11.81
N GLN A 315 -14.67 -4.19 11.26
CA GLN A 315 -15.93 -3.43 11.26
C GLN A 315 -17.04 -4.21 10.54
N THR A 316 -16.78 -4.69 9.33
CA THR A 316 -17.77 -5.41 8.53
C THR A 316 -18.19 -6.72 9.20
N MET A 317 -17.25 -7.48 9.76
CA MET A 317 -17.58 -8.75 10.44
C MET A 317 -18.38 -8.52 11.72
N ALA A 318 -18.14 -7.44 12.45
CA ALA A 318 -18.97 -7.07 13.61
C ALA A 318 -20.40 -6.68 13.21
N GLN A 319 -20.60 -6.15 12.01
CA GLN A 319 -21.92 -5.80 11.45
C GLN A 319 -22.62 -7.01 10.78
N ARG A 320 -21.89 -8.08 10.47
CA ARG A 320 -22.37 -9.27 9.76
C ARG A 320 -22.05 -10.55 10.55
N PRO A 321 -22.69 -10.75 11.70
CA PRO A 321 -22.47 -11.94 12.52
C PRO A 321 -22.80 -13.26 11.78
N ASP A 322 -23.75 -13.22 10.84
CA ASP A 322 -24.08 -14.33 9.97
C ASP A 322 -22.88 -14.83 9.14
N ILE A 323 -22.09 -13.90 8.61
CA ILE A 323 -20.89 -14.20 7.84
C ILE A 323 -19.75 -14.62 8.79
N LEU A 324 -19.58 -13.91 9.90
CA LEU A 324 -18.54 -14.21 10.88
C LEU A 324 -18.69 -15.62 11.47
N ASP A 325 -19.91 -16.06 11.74
CA ASP A 325 -20.17 -17.41 12.26
C ASP A 325 -19.77 -18.49 11.24
N ARG A 326 -20.01 -18.28 9.96
CA ARG A 326 -19.54 -19.21 8.92
C ARG A 326 -18.02 -19.23 8.77
N VAL A 327 -17.35 -18.07 8.89
CA VAL A 327 -15.88 -18.01 8.94
C VAL A 327 -15.36 -18.80 10.13
N ARG A 328 -15.99 -18.65 11.28
CA ARG A 328 -15.65 -19.36 12.52
C ARG A 328 -15.80 -20.87 12.36
N ASP A 329 -16.94 -21.32 11.84
CA ASP A 329 -17.21 -22.74 11.62
C ASP A 329 -16.22 -23.39 10.66
N GLU A 330 -15.88 -22.72 9.56
CA GLU A 330 -14.88 -23.20 8.61
C GLU A 330 -13.50 -23.33 9.28
N ASN A 331 -13.07 -22.28 10.00
CA ASN A 331 -11.78 -22.26 10.67
C ASN A 331 -11.69 -23.30 11.80
N TYR A 332 -12.77 -23.51 12.55
CA TYR A 332 -12.84 -24.55 13.58
C TYR A 332 -12.71 -25.96 12.97
N LYS A 333 -13.41 -26.24 11.88
CA LYS A 333 -13.34 -27.53 11.18
C LYS A 333 -11.95 -27.79 10.61
N VAL A 334 -11.34 -26.82 9.95
CA VAL A 334 -10.00 -26.97 9.35
C VAL A 334 -8.93 -27.25 10.41
N ARG A 335 -9.10 -26.73 11.63
CA ARG A 335 -8.21 -27.01 12.77
C ARG A 335 -8.61 -28.25 13.60
N ASN A 336 -9.54 -29.07 13.10
CA ASN A 336 -10.02 -30.27 13.78
C ASN A 336 -10.51 -30.01 15.21
N GLY A 337 -11.12 -28.84 15.46
CA GLY A 337 -11.64 -28.45 16.75
C GLY A 337 -10.62 -27.83 17.72
N ASP A 338 -9.36 -27.80 17.39
CA ASP A 338 -8.34 -27.11 18.21
C ASP A 338 -8.21 -25.64 17.82
N ILE A 339 -8.82 -24.77 18.60
CA ILE A 339 -8.83 -23.31 18.36
C ILE A 339 -7.45 -22.67 18.45
N HIS A 340 -6.48 -23.32 19.07
CA HIS A 340 -5.12 -22.84 19.24
C HIS A 340 -4.15 -23.39 18.18
N ALA A 341 -4.55 -24.42 17.45
CA ALA A 341 -3.71 -25.02 16.41
C ALA A 341 -3.24 -23.99 15.39
N ALA A 342 -1.97 -24.06 15.06
CA ALA A 342 -1.43 -23.37 13.89
C ALA A 342 -1.96 -24.02 12.61
N VAL A 343 -1.99 -23.26 11.54
CA VAL A 343 -2.36 -23.78 10.22
C VAL A 343 -1.16 -23.77 9.29
N ASP A 344 -1.09 -24.77 8.43
CA ASP A 344 -0.21 -24.75 7.28
C ASP A 344 -0.87 -24.05 6.08
N LEU A 345 -0.11 -23.91 5.01
CA LEU A 345 -0.61 -23.19 3.82
C LEU A 345 -1.73 -23.97 3.11
N ASP A 346 -1.68 -25.31 3.09
CA ASP A 346 -2.74 -26.14 2.49
C ASP A 346 -4.06 -25.97 3.22
N GLN A 347 -3.99 -25.99 4.54
CA GLN A 347 -5.15 -25.73 5.41
C GLN A 347 -5.69 -24.31 5.19
N LEU A 348 -4.82 -23.29 5.15
CA LEU A 348 -5.23 -21.91 4.92
C LEU A 348 -5.86 -21.73 3.52
N GLU A 349 -5.30 -22.35 2.50
CA GLU A 349 -5.85 -22.33 1.13
C GLU A 349 -7.17 -23.10 1.02
N SER A 350 -7.41 -24.10 1.85
CA SER A 350 -8.67 -24.86 1.92
C SER A 350 -9.84 -24.07 2.53
N MET A 351 -9.56 -22.98 3.26
CA MET A 351 -10.58 -22.09 3.84
C MET A 351 -11.25 -21.24 2.75
N THR A 352 -12.03 -21.86 1.91
CA THR A 352 -12.60 -21.25 0.69
C THR A 352 -13.58 -20.13 1.00
N TYR A 353 -14.41 -20.29 2.04
CA TYR A 353 -15.36 -19.25 2.45
C TYR A 353 -14.65 -18.05 3.09
N THR A 354 -13.73 -18.27 4.00
CA THR A 354 -12.92 -17.20 4.62
C THR A 354 -12.16 -16.38 3.55
N ARG A 355 -11.60 -17.06 2.57
CA ARG A 355 -10.94 -16.41 1.43
C ARG A 355 -11.92 -15.62 0.54
N ALA A 356 -13.12 -16.12 0.34
CA ALA A 356 -14.19 -15.41 -0.37
C ALA A 356 -14.61 -14.13 0.38
N VAL A 357 -14.72 -14.19 1.71
CA VAL A 357 -14.96 -13.02 2.58
C VAL A 357 -13.88 -11.97 2.40
N VAL A 358 -12.60 -12.35 2.46
CA VAL A 358 -11.47 -11.43 2.26
C VAL A 358 -11.51 -10.81 0.85
N LYS A 359 -11.80 -11.60 -0.16
CA LYS A 359 -11.85 -11.14 -1.54
C LYS A 359 -12.98 -10.15 -1.76
N GLU A 360 -14.17 -10.43 -1.21
CA GLU A 360 -15.30 -9.52 -1.24
C GLU A 360 -15.04 -8.23 -0.46
N LEU A 361 -14.36 -8.31 0.69
CA LEU A 361 -13.96 -7.12 1.43
C LEU A 361 -13.07 -6.21 0.60
N LEU A 362 -12.05 -6.78 -0.04
CA LEU A 362 -11.12 -6.03 -0.88
C LEU A 362 -11.79 -5.42 -2.11
N ARG A 363 -12.85 -6.06 -2.64
CA ARG A 363 -13.70 -5.48 -3.68
C ARG A 363 -14.56 -4.33 -3.13
N TYR A 364 -15.21 -4.56 -1.99
CA TYR A 364 -16.18 -3.64 -1.38
C TYR A 364 -15.51 -2.41 -0.78
N ARG A 365 -14.36 -2.60 -0.14
CA ARG A 365 -13.53 -1.53 0.46
C ARG A 365 -12.08 -1.66 -0.03
N PRO A 366 -11.81 -1.41 -1.33
CA PRO A 366 -10.45 -1.52 -1.85
C PRO A 366 -9.52 -0.54 -1.13
N PRO A 367 -8.44 -1.01 -0.50
CA PRO A 367 -7.57 -0.12 0.27
C PRO A 367 -6.97 1.01 -0.58
N VAL A 368 -6.51 0.69 -1.78
CA VAL A 368 -5.92 1.65 -2.72
C VAL A 368 -6.92 1.93 -3.84
N ILE A 369 -7.44 3.16 -3.88
CA ILE A 369 -8.48 3.56 -4.84
C ILE A 369 -7.93 4.32 -6.04
N MET A 370 -6.68 4.77 -5.96
CA MET A 370 -6.02 5.56 -6.99
C MET A 370 -4.55 5.15 -7.09
N ALA A 371 -4.10 4.91 -8.31
CA ALA A 371 -2.71 4.63 -8.62
C ALA A 371 -2.24 5.62 -9.71
N PRO A 372 -1.50 6.68 -9.36
CA PRO A 372 -1.09 7.68 -10.32
C PRO A 372 -0.06 7.14 -11.32
N TYR A 373 -0.25 7.49 -12.58
CA TYR A 373 0.68 7.22 -13.69
C TYR A 373 1.10 8.51 -14.38
N MET A 374 2.32 8.55 -14.86
CA MET A 374 2.85 9.66 -15.65
C MET A 374 2.95 9.28 -17.12
N ALA A 375 2.50 10.17 -18.01
CA ALA A 375 2.61 9.97 -19.44
C ALA A 375 4.04 10.26 -19.94
N LYS A 376 4.75 9.22 -20.38
CA LYS A 376 6.08 9.31 -21.03
C LYS A 376 5.99 9.88 -22.44
N LYS A 377 4.86 9.69 -23.10
CA LYS A 377 4.51 10.22 -24.41
C LYS A 377 3.00 10.39 -24.52
N ALA A 378 2.52 11.07 -25.53
CA ALA A 378 1.09 11.25 -25.78
C ALA A 378 0.38 9.88 -25.81
N PHE A 379 -0.65 9.71 -24.97
CA PHE A 379 -1.34 8.43 -24.76
C PHE A 379 -2.78 8.50 -25.25
N PRO A 380 -3.11 7.85 -26.38
CA PRO A 380 -4.49 7.79 -26.87
C PRO A 380 -5.33 6.86 -25.98
N ILE A 381 -6.04 7.45 -25.01
CA ILE A 381 -6.86 6.68 -24.08
C ILE A 381 -8.22 6.32 -24.68
N THR A 382 -8.81 7.22 -25.49
CA THR A 382 -9.98 6.97 -26.32
C THR A 382 -9.71 7.42 -27.74
N ASP A 383 -10.62 7.12 -28.68
CA ASP A 383 -10.54 7.58 -30.07
C ASP A 383 -10.64 9.11 -30.18
N SER A 384 -11.34 9.73 -29.23
CA SER A 384 -11.58 11.18 -29.20
C SER A 384 -10.65 11.96 -28.27
N TYR A 385 -9.86 11.28 -27.41
CA TYR A 385 -9.00 11.96 -26.46
C TYR A 385 -7.65 11.28 -26.26
N THR A 386 -6.60 12.10 -26.35
CA THR A 386 -5.22 11.71 -26.10
C THR A 386 -4.69 12.46 -24.87
N VAL A 387 -4.26 11.72 -23.84
CA VAL A 387 -3.55 12.29 -22.70
C VAL A 387 -2.23 12.88 -23.20
N PRO A 388 -1.97 14.18 -22.99
CA PRO A 388 -0.77 14.79 -23.54
C PRO A 388 0.49 14.26 -22.84
N LYS A 389 1.60 14.18 -23.58
CA LYS A 389 2.91 14.11 -22.95
C LYS A 389 3.08 15.35 -22.08
N GLY A 390 3.65 15.21 -20.90
CA GLY A 390 3.97 16.36 -20.10
C GLY A 390 4.91 17.30 -20.84
N GLU A 391 4.47 18.53 -21.03
CA GLU A 391 5.27 19.58 -21.62
C GLU A 391 5.82 20.50 -20.53
N TRP A 392 7.07 20.93 -20.70
CA TRP A 392 7.67 21.97 -19.88
C TRP A 392 6.93 23.30 -20.12
N ILE A 393 6.39 23.91 -19.07
CA ILE A 393 5.88 25.27 -19.16
C ILE A 393 7.04 26.21 -18.85
N TRP A 394 7.70 26.69 -19.84
CA TRP A 394 8.59 27.85 -19.74
C TRP A 394 7.74 29.12 -19.60
N ARG A 395 7.84 29.80 -18.51
CA ARG A 395 7.51 31.22 -18.44
C ARG A 395 8.68 31.96 -17.83
N SER A 396 9.28 32.83 -18.68
CA SER A 396 10.33 33.80 -18.40
C SER A 396 11.69 33.27 -17.93
N GLY A 397 12.57 33.03 -18.88
CA GLY A 397 13.98 33.48 -18.91
C GLY A 397 14.94 33.01 -17.81
N VAL A 398 14.71 31.92 -17.08
CA VAL A 398 15.63 31.41 -16.05
C VAL A 398 16.00 29.95 -16.33
N ILE A 399 17.29 29.72 -16.37
CA ILE A 399 18.00 28.49 -16.70
C ILE A 399 17.51 27.33 -15.80
N ALA A 400 17.17 26.20 -16.43
CA ALA A 400 16.86 24.94 -15.75
C ALA A 400 18.07 24.44 -14.97
N ILE A 401 17.92 24.20 -13.67
CA ILE A 401 18.97 23.59 -12.82
C ILE A 401 18.87 22.07 -12.78
N ASP A 402 17.84 21.47 -13.37
CA ASP A 402 17.80 20.01 -13.49
C ASP A 402 17.10 19.60 -14.81
N ALA A 403 17.92 19.21 -15.77
CA ALA A 403 17.49 18.82 -17.12
C ALA A 403 16.74 17.48 -17.16
N ASN A 404 16.63 16.76 -16.04
CA ASN A 404 16.13 15.37 -15.98
C ASN A 404 14.73 15.20 -15.38
N HIS A 405 14.07 16.26 -14.90
CA HIS A 405 12.70 16.18 -14.37
C HIS A 405 11.65 16.55 -15.42
N GLU A 406 11.25 15.59 -16.22
CA GLU A 406 10.08 15.71 -17.11
C GLU A 406 8.79 15.72 -16.28
N ILE A 407 8.10 16.86 -16.22
CA ILE A 407 6.77 16.96 -15.60
C ILE A 407 5.74 16.50 -16.64
N GLY A 408 5.43 15.20 -16.62
CA GLY A 408 4.40 14.60 -17.46
C GLY A 408 2.98 14.94 -17.01
N ALA A 409 2.01 14.89 -17.92
CA ALA A 409 0.61 14.81 -17.53
C ALA A 409 0.41 13.55 -16.71
N MET A 410 -0.32 13.66 -15.60
CA MET A 410 -0.65 12.53 -14.75
C MET A 410 -1.98 11.94 -15.19
N ILE A 411 -2.09 10.64 -15.18
CA ILE A 411 -3.36 9.94 -15.32
C ILE A 411 -3.59 9.03 -14.10
N ILE A 412 -4.77 9.12 -13.52
CA ILE A 412 -5.15 8.36 -12.34
C ILE A 412 -6.32 7.44 -12.72
N PRO A 413 -6.08 6.14 -12.90
CA PRO A 413 -7.16 5.16 -12.96
C PRO A 413 -7.75 4.98 -11.56
N THR A 414 -9.07 4.97 -11.46
CA THR A 414 -9.76 4.59 -10.22
C THR A 414 -10.15 3.12 -10.25
N THR A 415 -9.81 2.40 -9.17
CA THR A 415 -10.27 1.03 -8.98
C THR A 415 -11.68 0.99 -8.39
N TRP A 416 -12.11 2.05 -7.71
CA TRP A 416 -13.39 2.11 -6.99
C TRP A 416 -14.60 1.80 -7.89
N LEU A 417 -14.74 2.53 -9.01
CA LEU A 417 -15.86 2.29 -9.93
C LEU A 417 -15.70 0.98 -10.71
N ALA A 418 -14.46 0.61 -11.04
CA ALA A 418 -14.20 -0.66 -11.72
C ALA A 418 -14.64 -1.89 -10.90
N LEU A 419 -14.53 -1.80 -9.56
CA LEU A 419 -14.96 -2.83 -8.62
C LEU A 419 -16.44 -2.75 -8.25
N ARG A 420 -17.15 -1.77 -8.79
CA ARG A 420 -18.60 -1.56 -8.65
C ARG A 420 -19.35 -1.61 -9.97
N ASP A 421 -18.68 -2.05 -11.03
CA ASP A 421 -19.30 -2.16 -12.34
C ASP A 421 -20.44 -3.22 -12.30
N PRO A 422 -21.70 -2.81 -12.53
CA PRO A 422 -22.84 -3.73 -12.43
C PRO A 422 -22.86 -4.81 -13.53
N GLU A 423 -22.11 -4.62 -14.62
CA GLU A 423 -21.94 -5.67 -15.65
C GLU A 423 -21.13 -6.87 -15.12
N VAL A 424 -20.35 -6.67 -14.06
CA VAL A 424 -19.50 -7.69 -13.44
C VAL A 424 -20.03 -8.12 -12.08
N TYR A 425 -20.48 -7.15 -11.29
CA TYR A 425 -20.90 -7.35 -9.91
C TYR A 425 -22.36 -6.95 -9.75
N GLU A 426 -23.25 -7.92 -9.69
CA GLU A 426 -24.65 -7.68 -9.36
C GLU A 426 -24.79 -7.06 -7.97
N ASN A 427 -25.63 -6.03 -7.78
CA ASN A 427 -25.77 -5.27 -6.53
C ASN A 427 -24.41 -4.88 -5.92
N PRO A 428 -23.59 -4.07 -6.63
CA PRO A 428 -22.17 -3.87 -6.29
C PRO A 428 -21.94 -3.19 -4.94
N ASP A 429 -22.93 -2.49 -4.40
CA ASP A 429 -22.87 -1.81 -3.11
C ASP A 429 -23.30 -2.71 -1.93
N GLU A 430 -23.59 -3.99 -2.20
CA GLU A 430 -23.83 -5.00 -1.18
C GLU A 430 -22.56 -5.79 -0.90
N PHE A 431 -22.28 -6.01 0.40
CA PHE A 431 -21.22 -6.92 0.83
C PHE A 431 -21.73 -8.36 0.80
N ASN A 432 -21.33 -9.13 -0.19
CA ASN A 432 -21.81 -10.49 -0.41
C ASN A 432 -20.68 -11.45 -0.81
N PRO A 433 -20.11 -12.21 0.13
CA PRO A 433 -19.05 -13.19 -0.14
C PRO A 433 -19.45 -14.32 -1.10
N GLU A 434 -20.74 -14.61 -1.24
CA GLU A 434 -21.23 -15.67 -2.14
C GLU A 434 -20.80 -15.43 -3.59
N ARG A 435 -20.55 -14.19 -3.98
CA ARG A 435 -19.99 -13.84 -5.31
C ARG A 435 -18.74 -14.64 -5.67
N TYR A 436 -17.89 -14.89 -4.66
CA TYR A 436 -16.61 -15.57 -4.80
C TYR A 436 -16.62 -17.01 -4.25
N TYR A 437 -17.63 -17.36 -3.45
CA TYR A 437 -17.75 -18.69 -2.86
C TYR A 437 -18.52 -19.66 -3.76
N THR A 438 -19.73 -19.31 -4.15
CA THR A 438 -20.62 -20.13 -4.99
C THR A 438 -20.93 -19.49 -6.34
N GLY A 439 -20.71 -18.19 -6.46
CA GLY A 439 -21.00 -17.41 -7.67
C GLY A 439 -19.84 -17.46 -8.69
N ASP A 440 -20.04 -16.75 -9.78
CA ASP A 440 -19.16 -16.72 -10.94
C ASP A 440 -18.23 -15.49 -11.00
N ALA A 441 -18.23 -14.64 -9.95
CA ALA A 441 -17.41 -13.44 -9.92
C ALA A 441 -15.90 -13.74 -10.06
N GLU A 442 -15.45 -14.96 -9.69
CA GLU A 442 -14.06 -15.37 -9.92
C GLU A 442 -13.76 -15.51 -11.41
N THR A 443 -14.62 -16.14 -12.18
CA THR A 443 -14.44 -16.34 -13.62
C THR A 443 -14.68 -15.06 -14.41
N LYS A 444 -15.66 -14.26 -14.04
CA LYS A 444 -15.89 -12.93 -14.60
C LYS A 444 -14.82 -11.94 -14.12
N GLY A 445 -14.33 -12.14 -12.88
CA GLY A 445 -13.49 -11.20 -12.15
C GLY A 445 -12.00 -11.27 -12.45
N THR A 446 -11.45 -12.36 -12.99
CA THR A 446 -9.98 -12.48 -13.23
C THR A 446 -9.39 -11.32 -14.04
N LYS A 447 -10.17 -10.73 -14.94
CA LYS A 447 -9.77 -9.52 -15.68
C LYS A 447 -10.32 -8.22 -15.09
N ASN A 448 -11.23 -8.28 -14.13
CA ASN A 448 -11.99 -7.15 -13.60
C ASN A 448 -11.72 -6.87 -12.13
N PHE A 449 -11.12 -7.81 -11.40
CA PHE A 449 -10.71 -7.64 -10.01
C PHE A 449 -9.44 -6.79 -9.93
N LEU A 450 -9.61 -5.47 -10.10
CA LEU A 450 -8.50 -4.52 -10.21
C LEU A 450 -7.97 -4.01 -8.86
N VAL A 451 -8.31 -4.66 -7.75
CA VAL A 451 -7.81 -4.31 -6.40
C VAL A 451 -6.28 -4.23 -6.36
N PHE A 452 -5.63 -5.15 -7.05
CA PHE A 452 -4.18 -5.25 -7.10
C PHE A 452 -3.57 -4.69 -8.40
N GLY A 453 -4.37 -3.96 -9.19
CA GLY A 453 -3.98 -3.51 -10.52
C GLY A 453 -3.88 -4.66 -11.52
N CYS A 454 -3.27 -4.40 -12.66
CA CYS A 454 -2.95 -5.41 -13.68
C CYS A 454 -1.74 -4.99 -14.51
N GLY A 455 -1.28 -5.85 -15.43
CA GLY A 455 -0.13 -5.57 -16.29
C GLY A 455 1.23 -5.70 -15.58
N PRO A 456 2.29 -5.09 -16.11
CA PRO A 456 3.66 -5.29 -15.62
C PRO A 456 3.88 -4.84 -14.17
N HIS A 457 3.06 -3.92 -13.67
CA HIS A 457 3.14 -3.38 -12.32
C HIS A 457 2.05 -3.94 -11.38
N VAL A 458 1.44 -5.10 -11.73
CA VAL A 458 0.51 -5.78 -10.82
C VAL A 458 1.16 -6.02 -9.45
N CYS A 459 0.39 -5.93 -8.38
CA CYS A 459 0.91 -6.07 -7.01
C CYS A 459 1.65 -7.40 -6.82
N ILE A 460 2.91 -7.33 -6.38
CA ILE A 460 3.72 -8.53 -6.11
C ILE A 460 3.24 -9.27 -4.87
N GLY A 461 2.69 -8.54 -3.89
CA GLY A 461 2.21 -9.07 -2.61
C GLY A 461 0.76 -9.51 -2.59
N GLN A 462 0.06 -9.61 -3.75
CA GLN A 462 -1.38 -9.90 -3.77
C GLN A 462 -1.75 -11.21 -3.07
N HIS A 463 -0.97 -12.26 -3.26
CA HIS A 463 -1.19 -13.57 -2.61
C HIS A 463 -0.94 -13.49 -1.11
N TYR A 464 0.18 -12.88 -0.74
CA TYR A 464 0.54 -12.62 0.65
C TYR A 464 -0.57 -11.86 1.39
N ALA A 465 -1.04 -10.74 0.84
CA ALA A 465 -2.04 -9.90 1.48
C ALA A 465 -3.37 -10.65 1.71
N GLN A 466 -3.84 -11.41 0.72
CA GLN A 466 -5.09 -12.17 0.86
C GLN A 466 -4.97 -13.30 1.89
N LEU A 467 -3.86 -14.05 1.89
CA LEU A 467 -3.62 -15.12 2.86
C LEU A 467 -3.42 -14.58 4.28
N ASN A 468 -2.70 -13.46 4.40
CA ASN A 468 -2.49 -12.80 5.68
C ASN A 468 -3.80 -12.33 6.32
N LEU A 469 -4.70 -11.70 5.55
CA LEU A 469 -6.02 -11.29 6.03
C LEU A 469 -6.91 -12.48 6.36
N ALA A 470 -6.86 -13.57 5.59
CA ALA A 470 -7.61 -14.80 5.87
C ALA A 470 -7.12 -15.47 7.15
N LEU A 471 -5.80 -15.56 7.36
CA LEU A 471 -5.21 -16.06 8.59
C LEU A 471 -5.63 -15.21 9.80
N PHE A 472 -5.57 -13.89 9.65
CA PHE A 472 -5.90 -12.93 10.70
C PHE A 472 -7.35 -13.07 11.16
N ILE A 473 -8.32 -12.95 10.24
CA ILE A 473 -9.74 -13.05 10.60
C ILE A 473 -10.12 -14.45 11.05
N GLY A 474 -9.55 -15.49 10.42
CA GLY A 474 -9.80 -16.86 10.81
C GLY A 474 -9.34 -17.16 12.24
N LYS A 475 -8.13 -16.72 12.61
CA LYS A 475 -7.62 -16.89 13.99
C LYS A 475 -8.40 -16.03 14.98
N ALA A 476 -8.67 -14.76 14.64
CA ALA A 476 -9.45 -13.87 15.49
C ALA A 476 -10.86 -14.41 15.76
N SER A 477 -11.52 -14.96 14.75
CA SER A 477 -12.88 -15.51 14.88
C SER A 477 -12.98 -16.66 15.89
N LEU A 478 -11.88 -17.40 16.09
CA LEU A 478 -11.83 -18.51 17.06
C LEU A 478 -11.54 -18.06 18.49
N LEU A 479 -10.74 -16.99 18.66
CA LEU A 479 -10.22 -16.58 19.97
C LEU A 479 -10.94 -15.38 20.57
N LEU A 480 -11.58 -14.57 19.73
CA LEU A 480 -12.17 -13.29 20.12
C LEU A 480 -13.64 -13.20 19.73
N ASP A 481 -14.40 -12.56 20.59
CA ASP A 481 -15.66 -11.91 20.26
C ASP A 481 -15.44 -10.41 20.28
N TRP A 482 -16.00 -9.69 19.31
CA TRP A 482 -15.90 -8.23 19.28
C TRP A 482 -17.19 -7.58 18.82
N LYS A 483 -17.38 -6.35 19.25
CA LYS A 483 -18.56 -5.56 18.92
C LYS A 483 -18.12 -4.21 18.39
N HIS A 484 -18.68 -3.81 17.27
CA HIS A 484 -18.58 -2.46 16.73
C HIS A 484 -19.61 -1.54 17.41
N HIS A 485 -19.19 -0.34 17.75
CA HIS A 485 -20.03 0.70 18.34
C HIS A 485 -20.16 1.86 17.34
N PRO A 486 -21.12 1.77 16.37
CA PRO A 486 -21.17 2.69 15.26
C PRO A 486 -21.47 4.12 15.70
N THR A 487 -20.81 5.07 15.08
CA THR A 487 -21.08 6.50 15.16
C THR A 487 -21.59 6.99 13.80
N PRO A 488 -22.10 8.22 13.69
CA PRO A 488 -22.46 8.80 12.39
C PRO A 488 -21.31 8.84 11.36
N LEU A 489 -20.05 8.67 11.82
CA LEU A 489 -18.88 8.72 10.96
C LEU A 489 -18.38 7.32 10.51
N SER A 490 -18.93 6.24 11.06
CA SER A 490 -18.43 4.86 10.81
C SER A 490 -18.50 4.41 9.35
N GLU A 491 -19.43 4.95 8.57
CA GLU A 491 -19.56 4.65 7.15
C GLU A 491 -18.90 5.70 6.25
N GLU A 492 -18.46 6.82 6.82
CA GLU A 492 -17.73 7.83 6.08
C GLU A 492 -16.29 7.37 5.82
N ILE A 493 -15.78 7.73 4.65
CA ILE A 493 -14.46 7.31 4.20
C ILE A 493 -13.48 8.47 4.31
N LYS A 494 -12.37 8.25 5.02
CA LYS A 494 -11.19 9.12 4.97
C LYS A 494 -10.22 8.61 3.91
N VAL A 495 -9.78 9.51 3.05
CA VAL A 495 -8.81 9.20 1.99
C VAL A 495 -7.44 9.73 2.37
N PHE A 496 -6.54 8.80 2.61
CA PHE A 496 -5.09 9.02 2.54
C PHE A 496 -4.55 8.45 1.22
N ALA A 497 -3.35 7.92 1.20
CA ALA A 497 -2.93 7.02 0.13
C ALA A 497 -3.84 5.78 0.05
N THR A 498 -4.45 5.40 1.17
CA THR A 498 -5.42 4.31 1.34
C THR A 498 -6.73 4.83 1.94
N ILE A 499 -7.80 4.02 1.86
CA ILE A 499 -9.08 4.36 2.49
C ILE A 499 -9.19 3.77 3.90
N PHE A 500 -9.64 4.59 4.83
CA PHE A 500 -9.99 4.17 6.18
C PHE A 500 -11.41 4.66 6.52
N PRO A 501 -12.07 4.10 7.56
CA PRO A 501 -13.21 4.76 8.18
C PRO A 501 -12.80 6.19 8.54
N LYS A 502 -13.74 7.12 8.45
CA LYS A 502 -13.42 8.53 8.71
C LYS A 502 -12.88 8.72 10.12
N VAL A 503 -11.65 9.13 10.17
CA VAL A 503 -10.93 9.45 11.39
C VAL A 503 -11.00 10.94 11.59
N ARG A 504 -11.15 11.39 12.80
CA ARG A 504 -10.92 12.80 13.11
C ARG A 504 -9.44 13.08 12.89
N ASP A 505 -9.16 14.09 12.10
CA ASP A 505 -7.79 14.50 11.81
C ASP A 505 -7.06 14.93 13.09
N ASN A 506 -6.33 13.99 13.69
CA ASN A 506 -5.47 14.26 14.84
C ASN A 506 -4.12 14.85 14.44
N SER A 507 -3.81 14.92 13.14
CA SER A 507 -2.56 15.52 12.66
C SER A 507 -2.45 17.00 13.07
N LEU A 508 -3.58 17.64 13.37
CA LEU A 508 -3.62 18.98 13.94
C LEU A 508 -3.37 19.05 15.46
N LYS A 509 -3.31 17.91 16.17
CA LYS A 509 -3.07 17.94 17.62
C LYS A 509 -1.64 18.24 18.03
N GLU A 510 -0.68 17.88 17.22
CA GLU A 510 0.75 18.11 17.55
C GLU A 510 1.27 19.48 17.09
N GLU A 511 0.69 20.06 16.04
CA GLU A 511 1.04 21.42 15.60
C GLU A 511 0.24 22.53 16.29
N ALA A 512 -0.92 22.21 16.80
CA ALA A 512 -1.75 23.17 17.53
C ALA A 512 -1.68 22.95 19.03
N CYS A 513 -0.56 23.28 19.62
CA CYS A 513 -0.48 23.56 21.06
C CYS A 513 -1.43 24.71 21.50
N LEU A 514 -2.44 25.08 20.71
CA LEU A 514 -3.28 26.26 20.95
C LEU A 514 -4.78 26.11 20.73
N THR A 515 -5.33 24.93 20.44
CA THR A 515 -6.79 24.82 20.41
C THR A 515 -7.30 23.49 20.93
N ILE A 516 -7.79 23.57 22.15
CA ILE A 516 -8.57 22.54 22.83
C ILE A 516 -9.89 22.35 22.08
N VAL A 517 -10.11 21.21 21.47
CA VAL A 517 -11.46 20.72 21.21
C VAL A 517 -11.53 19.22 21.45
N ASN A 518 -12.12 18.85 22.58
CA ASN A 518 -12.63 17.51 22.86
C ASN A 518 -13.75 17.17 21.89
N ASN A 519 -13.61 16.10 21.11
CA ASN A 519 -14.75 15.44 20.48
C ASN A 519 -14.38 14.02 20.02
N SER A 520 -15.36 13.12 20.10
CA SER A 520 -15.29 11.70 19.75
C SER A 520 -14.74 11.48 18.33
N GLN A 521 -13.79 10.58 18.24
CA GLN A 521 -13.15 10.13 17.02
C GLN A 521 -13.75 8.79 16.64
N ASP A 522 -13.96 8.57 15.36
CA ASP A 522 -14.38 7.26 14.87
C ASP A 522 -13.24 6.59 14.10
N ASP A 523 -12.36 5.96 14.85
CA ASP A 523 -11.28 5.12 14.34
C ASP A 523 -11.67 3.65 14.48
N CYS A 524 -12.88 3.28 14.02
CA CYS A 524 -13.46 1.97 14.21
C CYS A 524 -13.57 1.59 15.70
N PRO A 525 -14.53 2.19 16.45
CA PRO A 525 -14.66 1.93 17.88
C PRO A 525 -15.15 0.51 18.14
N LEU A 526 -14.28 -0.29 18.77
CA LEU A 526 -14.52 -1.69 19.09
C LEU A 526 -14.40 -1.95 20.58
N THR A 527 -15.02 -3.04 21.02
CA THR A 527 -14.72 -3.74 22.28
C THR A 527 -14.44 -5.20 21.97
N PHE A 528 -13.48 -5.79 22.67
CA PHE A 528 -13.10 -7.19 22.54
C PHE A 528 -13.35 -7.96 23.81
N ALA A 529 -13.73 -9.22 23.69
CA ALA A 529 -13.82 -10.19 24.77
C ALA A 529 -13.20 -11.52 24.34
N GLU A 530 -12.71 -12.29 25.30
CA GLU A 530 -12.28 -13.66 25.03
C GLU A 530 -13.50 -14.52 24.68
N ARG A 531 -13.39 -15.27 23.58
CA ARG A 531 -14.48 -16.14 23.17
C ARG A 531 -14.58 -17.37 24.06
N LYS A 532 -15.78 -17.66 24.54
CA LYS A 532 -16.11 -18.89 25.25
C LYS A 532 -16.71 -19.91 24.31
N TRP A 533 -16.15 -21.11 24.31
CA TRP A 533 -16.58 -22.24 23.48
C TRP A 533 -17.49 -23.17 24.26
#